data_23d4ab2f14aedabd4d2ad9145856b37b
#
_entry.id   23d4ab2f14aedabd4d2ad9145856b37b
#
_cell.length_a   1.000
_cell.length_b   1.000
_cell.length_c   1.000
_cell.angle_alpha   90.00
_cell.angle_beta   90.00
_cell.angle_gamma   90.00
#
_symmetry.space_group_name_H-M   'P 1'
#
loop_
_entity.id
_entity.type
_entity.pdbx_description
1 polymer ?
#
loop_
_entity_poly.entity_id
_entity_poly.type
_entity_poly.pdbx_seq_one_letter_code
_entity_poly.pdbx_strand_id
1 'polypeptide(L)'
;IGLLVVMYLAAKFFHMKAVSFIFEKAFNIGLITLVILFQPELRRSLENVGHVLGNKKNASGLMWENPINEICIACEYFSNNRIGAIMAIERNDKLEEYMTGTVFKADINARLLESIFYVAPGNTPGAAGYSPLHDCAVIMQNGQISAAGCQLPPPEHPERVNKDFGSRHKAALGMSER
;
A
#
# COMPACT_ATOMS: atom_id res chain seq x y z
N ILE A 1 -2.62 -36.16 2.86
CA ILE A 1 -2.68 -35.94 4.32
C ILE A 1 -3.37 -37.14 5.01
N GLY A 2 -4.57 -37.58 4.58
CA GLY A 2 -5.27 -38.72 5.20
C GLY A 2 -4.46 -40.01 5.25
N LEU A 3 -3.72 -40.34 4.19
CA LEU A 3 -2.87 -41.54 4.13
C LEU A 3 -1.74 -41.50 5.18
N LEU A 4 -1.12 -40.34 5.40
CA LEU A 4 -0.07 -40.14 6.42
C LEU A 4 -0.60 -40.32 7.83
N VAL A 5 -1.82 -39.82 8.10
CA VAL A 5 -2.48 -39.99 9.42
C VAL A 5 -2.78 -41.47 9.66
N VAL A 6 -3.28 -42.20 8.66
CA VAL A 6 -3.55 -43.63 8.76
C VAL A 6 -2.27 -44.43 9.01
N MET A 7 -1.17 -44.12 8.29
CA MET A 7 0.15 -44.73 8.51
C MET A 7 0.68 -44.45 9.91
N TYR A 8 0.52 -43.23 10.43
CA TYR A 8 0.92 -42.88 11.81
C TYR A 8 0.13 -43.68 12.87
N LEU A 9 -1.18 -43.78 12.69
CA LEU A 9 -2.04 -44.55 13.59
C LEU A 9 -1.69 -46.05 13.56
N ALA A 10 -1.41 -46.60 12.38
CA ALA A 10 -0.96 -47.99 12.23
C ALA A 10 0.39 -48.23 12.93
N ALA A 11 1.38 -47.33 12.73
CA ALA A 11 2.69 -47.42 13.34
C ALA A 11 2.59 -47.38 14.90
N LYS A 12 1.65 -46.57 15.42
CA LYS A 12 1.36 -46.53 16.89
C LYS A 12 0.70 -47.78 17.38
N PHE A 13 -0.23 -48.34 16.63
CA PHE A 13 -0.92 -49.60 16.97
C PHE A 13 0.06 -50.79 17.01
N PHE A 14 0.99 -50.89 16.08
CA PHE A 14 2.00 -51.94 16.03
C PHE A 14 3.21 -51.69 16.94
N HIS A 15 3.17 -50.70 17.84
CA HIS A 15 4.24 -50.35 18.81
C HIS A 15 5.61 -50.12 18.15
N MET A 16 5.64 -49.65 16.88
CA MET A 16 6.88 -49.37 16.15
C MET A 16 7.48 -48.01 16.59
N LYS A 17 8.21 -48.02 17.69
CA LYS A 17 8.76 -46.79 18.33
C LYS A 17 9.60 -45.92 17.39
N ALA A 18 10.44 -46.53 16.55
CA ALA A 18 11.30 -45.81 15.61
C ALA A 18 10.49 -45.05 14.53
N VAL A 19 9.45 -45.72 14.00
CA VAL A 19 8.58 -45.12 12.98
C VAL A 19 7.74 -44.01 13.58
N SER A 20 7.16 -44.21 14.74
CA SER A 20 6.40 -43.16 15.45
C SER A 20 7.25 -41.93 15.78
N PHE A 21 8.50 -42.12 16.19
CA PHE A 21 9.45 -41.01 16.44
C PHE A 21 9.73 -40.21 15.19
N ILE A 22 9.97 -40.84 14.02
CA ILE A 22 10.22 -40.15 12.75
C ILE A 22 8.97 -39.33 12.35
N PHE A 23 7.78 -39.90 12.48
CA PHE A 23 6.54 -39.20 12.16
C PHE A 23 6.30 -37.99 13.07
N GLU A 24 6.55 -38.11 14.38
CA GLU A 24 6.44 -36.96 15.32
C GLU A 24 7.39 -35.84 14.95
N LYS A 25 8.64 -36.16 14.59
CA LYS A 25 9.61 -35.15 14.15
C LYS A 25 9.21 -34.51 12.82
N ALA A 26 8.78 -35.31 11.87
CA ALA A 26 8.32 -34.82 10.58
C ALA A 26 7.07 -33.93 10.72
N PHE A 27 6.15 -34.29 11.63
CA PHE A 27 4.94 -33.48 11.89
C PHE A 27 5.28 -32.14 12.52
N ASN A 28 6.20 -32.12 13.49
CA ASN A 28 6.63 -30.87 14.15
C ASN A 28 7.31 -29.93 13.16
N ILE A 29 8.23 -30.45 12.33
CA ILE A 29 8.90 -29.67 11.30
C ILE A 29 7.89 -29.19 10.24
N GLY A 30 6.96 -30.06 9.82
CA GLY A 30 5.90 -29.74 8.87
C GLY A 30 4.97 -28.62 9.36
N LEU A 31 4.62 -28.63 10.65
CA LEU A 31 3.80 -27.58 11.25
C LEU A 31 4.50 -26.22 11.23
N ILE A 32 5.79 -26.18 11.59
CA ILE A 32 6.58 -24.95 11.56
C ILE A 32 6.69 -24.45 10.12
N THR A 33 6.98 -25.33 9.18
CA THR A 33 7.07 -24.99 7.75
C THR A 33 5.75 -24.44 7.22
N LEU A 34 4.61 -25.03 7.65
CA LEU A 34 3.29 -24.56 7.27
C LEU A 34 3.04 -23.13 7.78
N VAL A 35 3.38 -22.85 9.05
CA VAL A 35 3.22 -21.51 9.64
C VAL A 35 4.06 -20.49 8.88
N ILE A 36 5.32 -20.83 8.55
CA ILE A 36 6.20 -19.92 7.77
C ILE A 36 5.66 -19.70 6.37
N LEU A 37 5.16 -20.74 5.70
CA LEU A 37 4.61 -20.65 4.36
C LEU A 37 3.34 -19.78 4.31
N PHE A 38 2.48 -19.88 5.31
CA PHE A 38 1.24 -19.11 5.41
C PHE A 38 1.38 -17.79 6.18
N GLN A 39 2.61 -17.44 6.60
CA GLN A 39 2.87 -16.19 7.32
C GLN A 39 2.33 -14.95 6.59
N PRO A 40 2.55 -14.75 5.27
CA PRO A 40 2.03 -13.58 4.56
C PRO A 40 0.50 -13.55 4.50
N GLU A 41 -0.16 -14.70 4.32
CA GLU A 41 -1.62 -14.81 4.29
C GLU A 41 -2.24 -14.55 5.66
N LEU A 42 -1.61 -15.10 6.72
CA LEU A 42 -2.02 -14.87 8.10
C LEU A 42 -1.88 -13.40 8.47
N ARG A 43 -0.78 -12.75 8.07
CA ARG A 43 -0.56 -11.32 8.31
C ARG A 43 -1.67 -10.49 7.65
N ARG A 44 -1.96 -10.70 6.36
CA ARG A 44 -3.05 -10.01 5.65
C ARG A 44 -4.41 -10.24 6.29
N SER A 45 -4.70 -11.47 6.71
CA SER A 45 -5.97 -11.81 7.38
C SER A 45 -6.10 -11.14 8.74
N LEU A 46 -5.04 -11.07 9.53
CA LEU A 46 -5.02 -10.39 10.83
C LEU A 46 -5.11 -8.87 10.69
N GLU A 47 -4.47 -8.28 9.70
CA GLU A 47 -4.61 -6.87 9.36
C GLU A 47 -6.07 -6.53 9.04
N ASN A 48 -6.73 -7.31 8.20
CA ASN A 48 -8.16 -7.13 7.87
C ASN A 48 -9.07 -7.25 9.09
N VAL A 49 -8.84 -8.23 9.97
CA VAL A 49 -9.60 -8.38 11.21
C VAL A 49 -9.34 -7.21 12.18
N GLY A 50 -8.09 -6.75 12.27
CA GLY A 50 -7.72 -5.57 13.05
C GLY A 50 -8.46 -4.31 12.59
N HIS A 51 -8.61 -4.12 11.28
CA HIS A 51 -9.37 -3.02 10.70
C HIS A 51 -10.87 -3.10 11.00
N VAL A 52 -11.47 -4.29 10.96
CA VAL A 52 -12.90 -4.49 11.28
C VAL A 52 -13.18 -4.24 12.77
N LEU A 53 -12.29 -4.65 13.67
CA LEU A 53 -12.42 -4.43 15.11
C LEU A 53 -12.02 -3.03 15.56
N GLY A 54 -11.04 -2.39 14.86
CA GLY A 54 -10.59 -1.01 15.13
C GLY A 54 -11.53 0.07 14.61
N ASN A 55 -12.41 -0.25 13.66
CA ASN A 55 -13.28 0.71 12.96
C ASN A 55 -14.59 1.01 13.70
N LYS A 56 -14.61 0.92 15.03
CA LYS A 56 -15.73 1.40 15.86
C LYS A 56 -15.62 2.89 16.20
N LYS A 57 -15.13 3.72 15.27
CA LYS A 57 -15.29 5.16 15.37
C LYS A 57 -15.82 5.71 14.04
N ASN A 58 -17.13 5.96 14.03
CA ASN A 58 -17.84 6.77 13.02
C ASN A 58 -17.31 8.22 12.92
N ALA A 59 -16.03 8.43 13.21
CA ALA A 59 -15.35 9.72 13.08
C ALA A 59 -14.74 9.92 11.67
N SER A 60 -14.64 8.86 10.86
CA SER A 60 -13.94 8.92 9.56
C SER A 60 -14.65 9.82 8.55
N GLY A 61 -15.97 9.89 8.57
CA GLY A 61 -16.74 10.75 7.66
C GLY A 61 -16.47 12.23 7.90
N LEU A 62 -16.57 12.67 9.15
CA LEU A 62 -16.34 14.06 9.54
C LEU A 62 -14.87 14.49 9.39
N MET A 63 -13.94 13.54 9.53
CA MET A 63 -12.51 13.80 9.40
C MET A 63 -12.08 14.14 7.97
N TRP A 64 -12.80 13.65 6.95
CA TRP A 64 -12.47 13.84 5.53
C TRP A 64 -13.33 14.90 4.84
N GLU A 65 -14.34 15.46 5.47
CA GLU A 65 -15.24 16.42 4.82
C GLU A 65 -14.51 17.68 4.37
N ASN A 66 -13.77 18.34 5.26
CA ASN A 66 -12.95 19.50 4.92
C ASN A 66 -11.76 19.14 4.00
N PRO A 67 -10.96 18.08 4.29
CA PRO A 67 -9.88 17.63 3.42
C PRO A 67 -10.30 17.33 1.98
N ILE A 68 -11.46 16.69 1.77
CA ILE A 68 -11.96 16.40 0.42
C ILE A 68 -12.24 17.70 -0.36
N ASN A 69 -12.85 18.68 0.29
CA ASN A 69 -13.12 19.97 -0.33
C ASN A 69 -11.81 20.67 -0.76
N GLU A 70 -10.79 20.67 0.10
CA GLU A 70 -9.47 21.23 -0.20
C GLU A 70 -8.78 20.50 -1.36
N ILE A 71 -8.90 19.15 -1.42
CA ILE A 71 -8.40 18.35 -2.55
C ILE A 71 -9.12 18.75 -3.84
N CYS A 72 -10.45 18.91 -3.82
CA CYS A 72 -11.21 19.30 -4.99
C CYS A 72 -10.78 20.68 -5.52
N ILE A 73 -10.58 21.66 -4.63
CA ILE A 73 -10.08 23.00 -4.99
C ILE A 73 -8.70 22.90 -5.64
N ALA A 74 -7.79 22.11 -5.05
CA ALA A 74 -6.46 21.89 -5.63
C ALA A 74 -6.54 21.20 -7.00
N CYS A 75 -7.41 20.21 -7.18
CA CYS A 75 -7.60 19.52 -8.46
C CYS A 75 -8.13 20.47 -9.54
N GLU A 76 -9.05 21.37 -9.20
CA GLU A 76 -9.53 22.39 -10.12
C GLU A 76 -8.39 23.33 -10.56
N TYR A 77 -7.56 23.78 -9.63
CA TYR A 77 -6.38 24.56 -9.92
C TYR A 77 -5.41 23.82 -10.85
N PHE A 78 -5.09 22.55 -10.55
CA PHE A 78 -4.21 21.72 -11.37
C PHE A 78 -4.75 21.53 -12.79
N SER A 79 -6.05 21.28 -12.93
CA SER A 79 -6.70 21.13 -14.24
C SER A 79 -6.59 22.40 -15.06
N ASN A 80 -6.92 23.55 -14.47
CA ASN A 80 -6.88 24.85 -15.16
C ASN A 80 -5.47 25.25 -15.60
N ASN A 81 -4.45 24.86 -14.83
CA ASN A 81 -3.05 25.18 -15.10
C ASN A 81 -2.29 24.03 -15.80
N ARG A 82 -2.97 22.92 -16.16
CA ARG A 82 -2.37 21.72 -16.77
C ARG A 82 -1.22 21.14 -15.96
N ILE A 83 -1.32 21.19 -14.64
CA ILE A 83 -0.35 20.62 -13.73
C ILE A 83 -0.74 19.15 -13.46
N GLY A 84 0.17 18.22 -13.77
CA GLY A 84 -0.03 16.83 -13.40
C GLY A 84 0.19 16.64 -11.90
N ALA A 85 -0.70 15.93 -11.23
CA ALA A 85 -0.57 15.56 -9.84
C ALA A 85 -1.03 14.11 -9.63
N ILE A 86 -0.47 13.44 -8.63
CA ILE A 86 -0.93 12.13 -8.16
C ILE A 86 -0.94 12.12 -6.64
N MET A 87 -2.08 11.75 -6.09
CA MET A 87 -2.33 11.72 -4.65
C MET A 87 -2.88 10.35 -4.28
N ALA A 88 -2.24 9.67 -3.33
CA ALA A 88 -2.67 8.38 -2.81
C ALA A 88 -3.28 8.58 -1.42
N ILE A 89 -4.53 8.19 -1.26
CA ILE A 89 -5.27 8.33 -0.01
C ILE A 89 -5.37 6.96 0.65
N GLU A 90 -4.77 6.81 1.83
CA GLU A 90 -4.88 5.59 2.63
C GLU A 90 -6.32 5.36 3.09
N ARG A 91 -6.83 4.17 2.84
CA ARG A 91 -8.14 3.73 3.31
C ARG A 91 -8.01 2.47 4.17
N ASN A 92 -8.19 1.31 3.56
CA ASN A 92 -8.13 0.03 4.25
C ASN A 92 -6.71 -0.54 4.23
N ASP A 93 -6.03 -0.38 3.10
CA ASP A 93 -4.67 -0.88 2.89
C ASP A 93 -3.67 0.18 3.29
N LYS A 94 -2.63 -0.24 4.00
CA LYS A 94 -1.57 0.63 4.51
C LYS A 94 -0.65 1.10 3.39
N LEU A 95 -0.33 2.39 3.39
CA LEU A 95 0.57 3.01 2.41
C LEU A 95 1.97 3.32 2.96
N GLU A 96 2.29 2.84 4.17
CA GLU A 96 3.57 3.12 4.84
C GLU A 96 4.79 2.64 4.02
N GLU A 97 4.66 1.51 3.32
CA GLU A 97 5.74 0.96 2.49
C GLU A 97 6.09 1.83 1.28
N TYR A 98 5.15 2.69 0.83
CA TYR A 98 5.34 3.61 -0.29
C TYR A 98 5.82 5.01 0.13
N MET A 99 6.02 5.27 1.41
CA MET A 99 6.52 6.55 1.92
C MET A 99 8.04 6.69 1.72
N THR A 100 8.48 6.60 0.47
CA THR A 100 9.90 6.68 0.09
C THR A 100 10.44 8.09 -0.02
N GLY A 101 9.55 9.08 -0.01
CA GLY A 101 9.89 10.50 -0.15
C GLY A 101 10.13 11.21 1.18
N THR A 102 9.82 12.50 1.21
CA THR A 102 9.91 13.31 2.43
C THR A 102 8.68 13.11 3.30
N VAL A 103 8.87 12.56 4.49
CA VAL A 103 7.81 12.32 5.48
C VAL A 103 7.62 13.57 6.35
N PHE A 104 6.38 14.02 6.45
CA PHE A 104 5.98 15.13 7.33
C PHE A 104 4.48 15.02 7.65
N LYS A 105 4.01 15.78 8.63
CA LYS A 105 2.59 15.83 8.97
C LYS A 105 2.07 17.23 8.75
N ALA A 106 1.10 17.38 7.86
CA ALA A 106 0.44 18.67 7.61
C ALA A 106 -1.04 18.44 7.31
N ASP A 107 -1.86 19.41 7.70
CA ASP A 107 -3.26 19.41 7.34
C ASP A 107 -3.42 19.57 5.83
N ILE A 108 -4.42 18.88 5.27
CA ILE A 108 -4.71 18.96 3.84
C ILE A 108 -5.30 20.34 3.57
N ASN A 109 -4.59 21.11 2.76
CA ASN A 109 -4.98 22.43 2.32
C ASN A 109 -4.63 22.62 0.85
N ALA A 110 -5.53 23.23 0.08
CA ALA A 110 -5.37 23.42 -1.37
C ALA A 110 -4.08 24.17 -1.70
N ARG A 111 -3.76 25.25 -0.98
CA ARG A 111 -2.54 26.04 -1.19
C ARG A 111 -1.26 25.24 -0.94
N LEU A 112 -1.28 24.35 0.04
CA LEU A 112 -0.15 23.46 0.30
C LEU A 112 0.03 22.47 -0.84
N LEU A 113 -1.05 21.86 -1.33
CA LEU A 113 -1.01 20.95 -2.47
C LEU A 113 -0.54 21.67 -3.74
N GLU A 114 -1.06 22.87 -4.01
CA GLU A 114 -0.59 23.74 -5.11
C GLU A 114 0.93 23.97 -5.01
N SER A 115 1.42 24.27 -3.80
CA SER A 115 2.86 24.51 -3.57
C SER A 115 3.71 23.25 -3.73
N ILE A 116 3.21 22.09 -3.33
CA ILE A 116 3.90 20.80 -3.49
C ILE A 116 4.06 20.49 -4.99
N PHE A 117 2.99 20.60 -5.78
CA PHE A 117 3.00 20.27 -7.21
C PHE A 117 3.36 21.47 -8.10
N TYR A 118 3.84 22.58 -7.51
CA TYR A 118 4.16 23.78 -8.27
C TYR A 118 5.25 23.54 -9.30
N VAL A 119 4.96 23.96 -10.51
CA VAL A 119 5.88 23.97 -11.65
C VAL A 119 5.80 25.37 -12.28
N ALA A 120 6.90 26.12 -12.28
CA ALA A 120 6.92 27.46 -12.87
C ALA A 120 6.72 27.38 -14.39
N PRO A 121 5.87 28.24 -14.98
CA PRO A 121 5.64 28.27 -16.40
C PRO A 121 6.95 28.52 -17.20
N GLY A 122 7.18 27.71 -18.24
CA GLY A 122 8.32 27.87 -19.15
C GLY A 122 9.66 27.34 -18.64
N ASN A 123 9.73 26.71 -17.47
CA ASN A 123 10.97 26.13 -16.96
C ASN A 123 11.22 24.71 -17.50
N THR A 124 12.48 24.44 -17.82
CA THR A 124 12.99 23.09 -18.08
C THR A 124 13.22 22.33 -16.76
N PRO A 125 13.10 21.00 -16.75
CA PRO A 125 13.42 20.19 -15.59
C PRO A 125 14.81 20.50 -15.02
N GLY A 126 14.90 20.80 -13.71
CA GLY A 126 16.14 21.16 -13.03
C GLY A 126 16.45 22.65 -12.95
N ALA A 127 15.64 23.53 -13.53
CA ALA A 127 15.76 24.98 -13.35
C ALA A 127 15.10 25.45 -12.04
N ALA A 128 15.53 26.62 -11.51
CA ALA A 128 14.93 27.23 -10.33
C ALA A 128 13.47 27.64 -10.64
N GLY A 129 12.51 26.86 -10.18
CA GLY A 129 11.08 27.10 -10.43
C GLY A 129 10.19 25.89 -10.23
N TYR A 130 10.77 24.77 -9.81
CA TYR A 130 10.02 23.57 -9.37
C TYR A 130 10.03 23.45 -7.87
N SER A 131 8.91 23.02 -7.31
CA SER A 131 8.92 22.55 -5.92
C SER A 131 9.81 21.32 -5.81
N PRO A 132 10.67 21.20 -4.80
CA PRO A 132 11.47 19.98 -4.58
C PRO A 132 10.61 18.73 -4.36
N LEU A 133 9.34 18.91 -4.03
CA LEU A 133 8.39 17.84 -3.70
C LEU A 133 7.41 17.52 -4.85
N HIS A 134 7.55 18.18 -6.03
CA HIS A 134 6.59 18.08 -7.12
C HIS A 134 6.61 16.72 -7.83
N ASP A 135 7.72 16.01 -7.72
CA ASP A 135 7.92 14.72 -8.39
C ASP A 135 7.28 13.59 -7.58
N CYS A 136 6.81 12.55 -8.29
CA CYS A 136 6.16 11.39 -7.69
C CYS A 136 4.81 11.72 -7.02
N ALA A 137 4.45 10.99 -5.96
CA ALA A 137 3.13 11.05 -5.33
C ALA A 137 3.14 11.75 -3.98
N VAL A 138 1.99 12.29 -3.62
CA VAL A 138 1.67 12.69 -2.24
C VAL A 138 0.86 11.58 -1.60
N ILE A 139 1.24 11.16 -0.39
CA ILE A 139 0.51 10.17 0.41
C ILE A 139 -0.22 10.88 1.54
N MET A 140 -1.51 10.55 1.67
CA MET A 140 -2.42 11.11 2.66
C MET A 140 -2.96 10.01 3.57
N GLN A 141 -2.89 10.23 4.88
CA GLN A 141 -3.38 9.31 5.90
C GLN A 141 -4.13 10.09 6.97
N ASN A 142 -5.20 9.52 7.50
CA ASN A 142 -5.95 10.09 8.63
C ASN A 142 -6.34 11.57 8.43
N GLY A 143 -6.69 11.97 7.20
CA GLY A 143 -7.08 13.34 6.88
C GLY A 143 -5.92 14.35 6.84
N GLN A 144 -4.68 13.89 6.79
CA GLN A 144 -3.46 14.71 6.72
C GLN A 144 -2.55 14.26 5.57
N ILE A 145 -1.70 15.16 5.11
CA ILE A 145 -0.58 14.83 4.23
C ILE A 145 0.51 14.20 5.10
N SER A 146 0.92 12.97 4.76
CA SER A 146 1.92 12.23 5.52
C SER A 146 3.28 12.19 4.84
N ALA A 147 3.32 12.23 3.51
CA ALA A 147 4.57 12.27 2.75
C ALA A 147 4.35 12.86 1.36
N ALA A 148 5.41 13.42 0.76
CA ALA A 148 5.44 13.89 -0.62
C ALA A 148 6.72 13.44 -1.34
N GLY A 149 6.69 13.40 -2.67
CA GLY A 149 7.79 12.87 -3.47
C GLY A 149 7.91 11.34 -3.37
N CYS A 150 6.81 10.65 -3.10
CA CYS A 150 6.80 9.21 -2.87
C CYS A 150 6.69 8.43 -4.19
N GLN A 151 7.59 7.47 -4.37
CA GLN A 151 7.59 6.63 -5.55
C GLN A 151 6.58 5.49 -5.40
N LEU A 152 5.59 5.46 -6.29
CA LEU A 152 4.61 4.37 -6.35
C LEU A 152 5.11 3.25 -7.28
N PRO A 153 4.61 2.01 -7.11
CA PRO A 153 5.02 0.87 -7.93
C PRO A 153 4.64 1.08 -9.40
N PRO A 154 5.47 0.61 -10.34
CA PRO A 154 5.09 0.55 -11.75
C PRO A 154 4.04 -0.54 -11.99
N PRO A 155 3.30 -0.47 -13.11
CA PRO A 155 2.36 -1.52 -13.49
C PRO A 155 3.07 -2.86 -13.74
N GLU A 156 2.39 -3.97 -13.44
CA GLU A 156 2.93 -5.32 -13.64
C GLU A 156 3.19 -5.63 -15.12
N HIS A 157 2.35 -5.06 -16.01
CA HIS A 157 2.42 -5.23 -17.45
C HIS A 157 2.61 -3.90 -18.19
N PRO A 158 3.79 -3.25 -18.11
CA PRO A 158 4.03 -1.95 -18.72
C PRO A 158 3.86 -1.95 -20.25
N GLU A 159 4.02 -3.09 -20.90
CA GLU A 159 3.81 -3.28 -22.34
C GLU A 159 2.35 -3.13 -22.77
N ARG A 160 1.40 -3.34 -21.86
CA ARG A 160 -0.06 -3.21 -22.12
C ARG A 160 -0.57 -1.79 -21.86
N VAL A 161 0.24 -0.94 -21.26
CA VAL A 161 -0.16 0.44 -20.95
C VAL A 161 -0.05 1.30 -22.20
N ASN A 162 -1.06 2.13 -22.45
CA ASN A 162 -1.05 3.06 -23.57
C ASN A 162 0.23 3.95 -23.51
N LYS A 163 0.91 4.07 -24.65
CA LYS A 163 2.15 4.85 -24.77
C LYS A 163 1.96 6.34 -24.49
N ASP A 164 0.74 6.86 -24.66
CA ASP A 164 0.39 8.25 -24.36
C ASP A 164 0.27 8.54 -22.86
N PHE A 165 0.27 7.51 -22.00
CA PHE A 165 0.23 7.68 -20.56
C PHE A 165 1.59 8.12 -20.01
N GLY A 166 1.59 9.27 -19.33
CA GLY A 166 2.75 9.75 -18.58
C GLY A 166 3.06 8.92 -17.34
N SER A 167 4.17 9.24 -16.67
CA SER A 167 4.67 8.51 -15.47
C SER A 167 3.62 8.42 -14.37
N ARG A 168 2.86 9.47 -14.11
CA ARG A 168 1.80 9.50 -13.07
C ARG A 168 0.65 8.56 -13.38
N HIS A 169 0.24 8.45 -14.65
CA HIS A 169 -0.77 7.47 -15.06
C HIS A 169 -0.29 6.03 -14.85
N LYS A 170 0.96 5.76 -15.19
CA LYS A 170 1.57 4.43 -14.98
C LYS A 170 1.67 4.09 -13.50
N ALA A 171 2.05 5.06 -12.66
CA ALA A 171 2.11 4.89 -11.22
C ALA A 171 0.72 4.64 -10.60
N ALA A 172 -0.32 5.35 -11.08
CA ALA A 172 -1.69 5.12 -10.63
C ALA A 172 -2.19 3.71 -11.02
N LEU A 173 -1.86 3.25 -12.24
CA LEU A 173 -2.21 1.91 -12.69
C LEU A 173 -1.49 0.84 -11.85
N GLY A 174 -0.18 0.96 -11.64
CA GLY A 174 0.58 0.03 -10.82
C GLY A 174 0.09 -0.04 -9.37
N MET A 175 -0.39 1.08 -8.84
CA MET A 175 -1.01 1.12 -7.51
C MET A 175 -2.38 0.44 -7.47
N SER A 176 -3.14 0.49 -8.57
CA SER A 176 -4.46 -0.17 -8.66
C SER A 176 -4.39 -1.68 -8.84
N GLU A 177 -3.23 -2.23 -9.17
CA GLU A 177 -2.97 -3.67 -9.34
C GLU A 177 -2.55 -4.35 -8.02
N ARG A 178 -2.36 -3.58 -6.95
CA ARG A 178 -1.93 -4.04 -5.61
C ARG A 178 -3.09 -4.11 -4.64
#